data_5a422ba6e6d2ab13ffe604d668b9970f
#
_entry.id   5a422ba6e6d2ab13ffe604d668b9970f
#
_cell.length_a   1.000
_cell.length_b   1.000
_cell.length_c   1.000
_cell.angle_alpha   90.00
_cell.angle_beta   90.00
_cell.angle_gamma   90.00
#
_symmetry.space_group_name_H-M   'P 1'
#
loop_
_entity.id
_entity.type
_entity.pdbx_description
1 polymer ?
#
loop_
_entity_poly.entity_id
_entity_poly.type
_entity_poly.pdbx_seq_one_letter_code
_entity_poly.pdbx_strand_id
1 'polypeptide(L)'
;MAKILIIKLGALGDMVMTTSLIRQIQQHHAHDELWLLTAPAYREIFHQWPGLNVIAFGRKGLWENIRAIAWTRSGAFTRVYDLQSSDHSAFLCALSGIKERAGNHPRFPYNIHPPDNYTGQCHIFERMLEVLRAAGIAPLYIPPELPLSAEEKDFVLSWLKENHLLSNPFVIMHPGASPRHPEKRWPYFLELALALKDSGYTIVWVGANNERDIIRRFSEQVGIDASNRFSINMLAELGRHARFAVTNDSGPMHVLSCSGIPVYAFFGPTNWRRNHAIGQAENVIVSAEDKFRPASLDNVSLEQVLRRLQERNLLCLRPGQGLI
;
A
#
# COMPACT_ATOMS: atom_id res chain seq x y z
N MET A 1 32.02 -8.72 3.06
CA MET A 1 30.67 -8.15 3.23
C MET A 1 30.45 -7.23 2.04
N ALA A 2 29.53 -7.60 1.15
CA ALA A 2 29.21 -6.80 -0.02
C ALA A 2 28.20 -5.69 0.34
N LYS A 3 28.05 -4.69 -0.52
CA LYS A 3 26.99 -3.67 -0.38
C LYS A 3 25.98 -3.86 -1.47
N ILE A 4 24.72 -4.00 -1.07
CA ILE A 4 23.60 -4.28 -1.95
C ILE A 4 22.67 -3.07 -1.93
N LEU A 5 22.31 -2.57 -3.11
CA LEU A 5 21.39 -1.44 -3.27
C LEU A 5 20.02 -1.94 -3.74
N ILE A 6 18.97 -1.46 -3.13
CA ILE A 6 17.58 -1.62 -3.58
C ILE A 6 17.06 -0.23 -3.98
N ILE A 7 16.43 -0.12 -5.15
CA ILE A 7 15.83 1.13 -5.62
C ILE A 7 14.31 0.98 -5.66
N LYS A 8 13.60 1.78 -4.83
CA LYS A 8 12.15 1.91 -4.88
C LYS A 8 11.75 3.33 -4.47
N LEU A 9 11.16 4.07 -5.40
CA LEU A 9 10.90 5.51 -5.27
C LEU A 9 9.42 5.86 -5.00
N GLY A 10 8.56 4.86 -4.94
CA GLY A 10 7.08 5.01 -4.75
C GLY A 10 6.29 4.28 -5.83
N ALA A 11 4.95 4.30 -5.90
CA ALA A 11 4.05 5.03 -4.98
C ALA A 11 3.90 4.33 -3.61
N LEU A 12 3.03 4.87 -2.72
CA LEU A 12 2.85 4.33 -1.36
C LEU A 12 2.50 2.83 -1.37
N GLY A 13 1.51 2.43 -2.14
CA GLY A 13 1.12 1.02 -2.23
C GLY A 13 2.26 0.10 -2.69
N ASP A 14 3.02 0.55 -3.70
CA ASP A 14 4.19 -0.19 -4.17
C ASP A 14 5.29 -0.27 -3.11
N MET A 15 5.51 0.80 -2.33
CA MET A 15 6.46 0.80 -1.21
C MET A 15 6.08 -0.25 -0.18
N VAL A 16 4.80 -0.30 0.19
CA VAL A 16 4.27 -1.31 1.12
C VAL A 16 4.50 -2.72 0.58
N MET A 17 4.14 -3.00 -0.67
CA MET A 17 4.37 -4.31 -1.29
C MET A 17 5.86 -4.67 -1.34
N THR A 18 6.74 -3.70 -1.55
CA THR A 18 8.19 -3.90 -1.59
C THR A 18 8.78 -4.38 -0.26
N THR A 19 8.12 -4.14 0.87
CA THR A 19 8.60 -4.60 2.18
C THR A 19 8.78 -6.12 2.25
N SER A 20 7.86 -6.88 1.66
CA SER A 20 7.97 -8.32 1.50
C SER A 20 9.23 -8.74 0.70
N LEU A 21 9.54 -8.00 -0.35
CA LEU A 21 10.71 -8.28 -1.21
C LEU A 21 12.02 -7.90 -0.53
N ILE A 22 12.03 -6.79 0.21
CA ILE A 22 13.20 -6.39 1.03
C ILE A 22 13.55 -7.49 2.02
N ARG A 23 12.55 -8.10 2.68
CA ARG A 23 12.79 -9.22 3.60
C ARG A 23 13.44 -10.41 2.91
N GLN A 24 13.00 -10.75 1.70
CA GLN A 24 13.59 -11.85 0.91
C GLN A 24 15.03 -11.54 0.45
N ILE A 25 15.27 -10.29 0.02
CA ILE A 25 16.63 -9.84 -0.35
C ILE A 25 17.53 -9.87 0.89
N GLN A 26 17.06 -9.44 2.07
CA GLN A 26 17.82 -9.52 3.32
C GLN A 26 18.20 -10.95 3.70
N GLN A 27 17.26 -11.89 3.57
CA GLN A 27 17.53 -13.31 3.86
C GLN A 27 18.58 -13.88 2.92
N HIS A 28 18.51 -13.55 1.62
CA HIS A 28 19.48 -13.99 0.63
C HIS A 28 20.87 -13.37 0.84
N HIS A 29 20.91 -12.13 1.28
CA HIS A 29 22.12 -11.35 1.56
C HIS A 29 22.38 -11.20 3.06
N ALA A 30 22.21 -12.28 3.85
CA ALA A 30 22.27 -12.23 5.31
C ALA A 30 23.58 -11.70 5.90
N HIS A 31 24.67 -11.75 5.11
CA HIS A 31 26.00 -11.30 5.52
C HIS A 31 26.45 -10.00 4.83
N ASP A 32 25.54 -9.35 4.10
CA ASP A 32 25.85 -8.14 3.33
C ASP A 32 25.16 -6.90 3.92
N GLU A 33 25.68 -5.73 3.58
CA GLU A 33 25.12 -4.45 3.97
C GLU A 33 24.05 -4.01 2.97
N LEU A 34 22.79 -3.91 3.42
CA LEU A 34 21.68 -3.50 2.57
C LEU A 34 21.36 -2.02 2.67
N TRP A 35 21.09 -1.44 1.52
CA TRP A 35 20.67 -0.05 1.35
C TRP A 35 19.41 0.05 0.51
N LEU A 36 18.48 0.88 0.95
CA LEU A 36 17.31 1.29 0.18
C LEU A 36 17.45 2.75 -0.25
N LEU A 37 17.42 2.98 -1.56
CA LEU A 37 17.29 4.31 -2.14
C LEU A 37 15.80 4.56 -2.43
N THR A 38 15.23 5.58 -1.77
CA THR A 38 13.80 5.90 -1.88
C THR A 38 13.57 7.41 -2.08
N ALA A 39 12.31 7.82 -2.26
CA ALA A 39 11.95 9.23 -2.23
C ALA A 39 11.72 9.72 -0.78
N PRO A 40 11.96 11.02 -0.48
CA PRO A 40 11.85 11.56 0.88
C PRO A 40 10.52 11.26 1.57
N ALA A 41 9.42 11.28 0.81
CA ALA A 41 8.08 11.02 1.34
C ALA A 41 7.87 9.60 1.91
N TYR A 42 8.76 8.66 1.61
CA TYR A 42 8.60 7.25 2.02
C TYR A 42 9.70 6.77 2.96
N ARG A 43 10.68 7.63 3.31
CA ARG A 43 11.79 7.27 4.17
C ARG A 43 11.31 6.76 5.54
N GLU A 44 10.30 7.42 6.11
CA GLU A 44 9.77 7.12 7.44
C GLU A 44 9.09 5.74 7.52
N ILE A 45 8.67 5.15 6.42
CA ILE A 45 8.10 3.79 6.40
C ILE A 45 9.11 2.75 6.94
N PHE A 46 10.40 3.02 6.75
CA PHE A 46 11.49 2.09 7.07
C PHE A 46 12.28 2.49 8.32
N HIS A 47 11.83 3.46 9.12
CA HIS A 47 12.59 3.97 10.28
C HIS A 47 12.88 2.90 11.35
N GLN A 48 12.00 1.90 11.50
CA GLN A 48 12.14 0.76 12.41
C GLN A 48 12.54 -0.55 11.67
N TRP A 49 12.99 -0.46 10.43
CA TRP A 49 13.35 -1.66 9.68
C TRP A 49 14.74 -2.17 10.08
N PRO A 50 14.84 -3.38 10.67
CA PRO A 50 16.12 -3.87 11.17
C PRO A 50 17.09 -4.21 10.04
N GLY A 51 18.34 -3.76 10.15
CA GLY A 51 19.40 -4.11 9.22
C GLY A 51 19.29 -3.52 7.81
N LEU A 52 18.47 -2.47 7.63
CA LEU A 52 18.34 -1.75 6.37
C LEU A 52 18.78 -0.30 6.53
N ASN A 53 19.76 0.11 5.76
CA ASN A 53 20.16 1.52 5.65
C ASN A 53 19.26 2.22 4.62
N VAL A 54 18.73 3.40 4.94
CA VAL A 54 17.81 4.12 4.07
C VAL A 54 18.35 5.48 3.70
N ILE A 55 18.44 5.74 2.41
CA ILE A 55 18.79 7.04 1.84
C ILE A 55 17.64 7.55 0.96
N ALA A 56 17.40 8.85 1.00
CA ALA A 56 16.35 9.46 0.22
C ALA A 56 16.87 10.60 -0.65
N PHE A 57 16.49 10.58 -1.93
CA PHE A 57 16.75 11.67 -2.87
C PHE A 57 15.44 12.09 -3.55
N GLY A 58 15.36 13.39 -3.87
CA GLY A 58 14.23 13.93 -4.62
C GLY A 58 14.13 13.28 -6.01
N ARG A 59 12.90 13.03 -6.46
CA ARG A 59 12.65 12.44 -7.79
C ARG A 59 12.77 13.43 -8.94
N LYS A 60 12.81 14.73 -8.65
CA LYS A 60 12.83 15.82 -9.63
C LYS A 60 14.02 16.73 -9.39
N GLY A 61 14.56 17.24 -10.48
CA GLY A 61 15.66 18.18 -10.44
C GLY A 61 17.01 17.56 -10.82
N LEU A 62 17.78 18.30 -11.63
CA LEU A 62 19.09 17.85 -12.12
C LEU A 62 20.05 17.56 -10.97
N TRP A 63 20.09 18.44 -9.98
CA TRP A 63 20.97 18.33 -8.83
C TRP A 63 20.70 17.10 -7.96
N GLU A 64 19.43 16.75 -7.76
CA GLU A 64 19.07 15.54 -7.02
C GLU A 64 19.51 14.28 -7.75
N ASN A 65 19.39 14.25 -9.07
CA ASN A 65 19.89 13.14 -9.88
C ASN A 65 21.42 13.03 -9.82
N ILE A 66 22.13 14.15 -9.93
CA ILE A 66 23.60 14.17 -9.80
C ILE A 66 24.04 13.68 -8.42
N ARG A 67 23.39 14.13 -7.34
CA ARG A 67 23.67 13.68 -5.97
C ARG A 67 23.42 12.19 -5.80
N ALA A 68 22.30 11.69 -6.31
CA ALA A 68 21.98 10.26 -6.24
C ALA A 68 23.01 9.40 -7.00
N ILE A 69 23.40 9.82 -8.20
CA ILE A 69 24.42 9.12 -9.01
C ILE A 69 25.78 9.16 -8.31
N ALA A 70 26.21 10.33 -7.85
CA ALA A 70 27.49 10.51 -7.16
C ALA A 70 27.55 9.63 -5.90
N TRP A 71 26.48 9.66 -5.09
CA TRP A 71 26.36 8.81 -3.90
C TRP A 71 26.41 7.32 -4.25
N THR A 72 25.67 6.88 -5.27
CA THR A 72 25.65 5.47 -5.70
C THR A 72 27.04 5.02 -6.17
N ARG A 73 27.76 5.87 -6.91
CA ARG A 73 29.12 5.55 -7.39
C ARG A 73 30.15 5.49 -6.27
N SER A 74 30.05 6.38 -5.28
CA SER A 74 30.97 6.39 -4.13
C SER A 74 30.67 5.28 -3.11
N GLY A 75 29.45 4.71 -3.14
CA GLY A 75 28.97 3.72 -2.17
C GLY A 75 29.61 2.33 -2.30
N ALA A 76 30.38 2.06 -3.37
CA ALA A 76 31.01 0.76 -3.64
C ALA A 76 30.04 -0.42 -3.65
N PHE A 77 28.83 -0.21 -4.16
CA PHE A 77 27.81 -1.26 -4.31
C PHE A 77 28.23 -2.28 -5.34
N THR A 78 28.03 -3.55 -5.03
CA THR A 78 28.35 -4.68 -5.94
C THR A 78 27.12 -5.08 -6.78
N ARG A 79 25.91 -4.93 -6.22
CA ARG A 79 24.65 -5.30 -6.89
C ARG A 79 23.57 -4.24 -6.60
N VAL A 80 22.68 -4.03 -7.57
CA VAL A 80 21.46 -3.27 -7.43
C VAL A 80 20.23 -4.06 -7.85
N TYR A 81 19.17 -3.96 -7.06
CA TYR A 81 17.83 -4.44 -7.37
C TYR A 81 16.94 -3.23 -7.68
N ASP A 82 16.61 -3.01 -8.96
CA ASP A 82 15.67 -1.98 -9.35
C ASP A 82 14.24 -2.54 -9.32
N LEU A 83 13.56 -2.32 -8.20
CA LEU A 83 12.16 -2.67 -7.99
C LEU A 83 11.20 -1.53 -8.38
N GLN A 84 11.75 -0.37 -8.80
CA GLN A 84 10.94 0.75 -9.27
C GLN A 84 10.51 0.57 -10.71
N SER A 85 11.40 0.06 -11.56
CA SER A 85 11.12 -0.24 -12.97
C SER A 85 10.57 0.95 -13.76
N SER A 86 11.26 2.08 -13.67
CA SER A 86 10.95 3.32 -14.41
C SER A 86 12.17 3.80 -15.20
N ASP A 87 11.96 4.63 -16.21
CA ASP A 87 13.06 5.23 -16.98
C ASP A 87 14.04 5.98 -16.08
N HIS A 88 13.53 6.65 -15.04
CA HIS A 88 14.36 7.35 -14.06
C HIS A 88 15.25 6.39 -13.26
N SER A 89 14.71 5.28 -12.76
CA SER A 89 15.52 4.29 -12.02
C SER A 89 16.48 3.55 -12.94
N ALA A 90 16.09 3.25 -14.18
CA ALA A 90 16.97 2.68 -15.20
C ALA A 90 18.15 3.62 -15.50
N PHE A 91 17.91 4.92 -15.60
CA PHE A 91 18.96 5.92 -15.78
C PHE A 91 19.94 5.96 -14.59
N LEU A 92 19.43 5.90 -13.36
CA LEU A 92 20.27 5.80 -12.17
C LEU A 92 21.13 4.52 -12.19
N CYS A 93 20.54 3.38 -12.54
CA CYS A 93 21.26 2.11 -12.69
C CYS A 93 22.34 2.19 -13.78
N ALA A 94 22.05 2.80 -14.92
CA ALA A 94 23.01 2.96 -16.04
C ALA A 94 24.25 3.74 -15.63
N LEU A 95 24.08 4.79 -14.82
CA LEU A 95 25.15 5.69 -14.40
C LEU A 95 25.77 5.32 -13.04
N SER A 96 25.25 4.32 -12.35
CA SER A 96 25.70 3.90 -11.03
C SER A 96 27.13 3.36 -10.98
N GLY A 97 27.61 2.75 -12.06
CA GLY A 97 28.86 2.01 -12.08
C GLY A 97 28.77 0.60 -11.46
N ILE A 98 27.59 0.20 -10.96
CA ILE A 98 27.37 -1.12 -10.35
C ILE A 98 27.40 -2.19 -11.43
N LYS A 99 28.13 -3.28 -11.18
CA LYS A 99 28.33 -4.36 -12.17
C LYS A 99 27.08 -5.23 -12.33
N GLU A 100 26.46 -5.64 -11.23
CA GLU A 100 25.28 -6.51 -11.22
C GLU A 100 24.01 -5.66 -11.05
N ARG A 101 23.23 -5.57 -12.11
CA ARG A 101 22.01 -4.74 -12.16
C ARG A 101 20.81 -5.60 -12.48
N ALA A 102 20.02 -5.88 -11.46
CA ALA A 102 18.77 -6.62 -11.56
C ALA A 102 17.60 -5.67 -11.82
N GLY A 103 16.80 -5.94 -12.83
CA GLY A 103 15.63 -5.16 -13.19
C GLY A 103 14.63 -5.95 -14.02
N ASN A 104 13.50 -5.37 -14.39
CA ASN A 104 12.35 -6.11 -14.90
C ASN A 104 12.26 -6.21 -16.43
N HIS A 105 13.27 -5.83 -17.19
CA HIS A 105 13.27 -5.96 -18.64
C HIS A 105 14.64 -6.33 -19.21
N PRO A 106 14.69 -7.06 -20.36
CA PRO A 106 15.91 -7.64 -20.93
C PRO A 106 16.73 -6.64 -21.76
N ARG A 107 16.78 -5.39 -21.37
CA ARG A 107 17.54 -4.35 -22.08
C ARG A 107 18.45 -3.60 -21.14
N PHE A 108 19.47 -2.96 -21.67
CA PHE A 108 20.30 -2.03 -20.92
C PHE A 108 19.43 -1.08 -20.07
N PRO A 109 19.75 -0.85 -18.79
CA PRO A 109 21.05 -1.13 -18.13
C PRO A 109 21.13 -2.49 -17.39
N TYR A 110 20.12 -3.32 -17.42
CA TYR A 110 20.08 -4.56 -16.63
C TYR A 110 20.81 -5.70 -17.32
N ASN A 111 21.57 -6.47 -16.54
CA ASN A 111 22.23 -7.71 -16.94
C ASN A 111 21.72 -8.93 -16.14
N ILE A 112 20.81 -8.69 -15.19
CA ILE A 112 20.03 -9.71 -14.47
C ILE A 112 18.56 -9.31 -14.64
N HIS A 113 17.78 -10.10 -15.38
CA HIS A 113 16.42 -9.75 -15.74
C HIS A 113 15.59 -10.99 -16.06
N PRO A 114 14.27 -10.95 -15.94
CA PRO A 114 13.37 -11.98 -16.46
C PRO A 114 13.55 -12.16 -17.97
N PRO A 115 13.26 -13.37 -18.52
CA PRO A 115 13.37 -13.63 -19.96
C PRO A 115 12.44 -12.73 -20.78
N ASP A 116 11.26 -12.44 -20.25
CA ASP A 116 10.23 -11.64 -20.90
C ASP A 116 10.05 -10.27 -20.24
N ASN A 117 9.72 -9.29 -21.09
CA ASN A 117 9.27 -8.00 -20.61
C ASN A 117 7.80 -8.12 -20.16
N TYR A 118 7.56 -8.30 -18.88
CA TYR A 118 6.21 -8.34 -18.30
C TYR A 118 5.50 -7.01 -18.52
N THR A 119 4.92 -6.84 -19.70
CA THR A 119 4.14 -5.66 -20.04
C THR A 119 2.66 -5.94 -19.81
N GLY A 120 2.06 -5.20 -18.93
CA GLY A 120 0.66 -4.86 -19.04
C GLY A 120 -0.32 -5.56 -18.11
N GLN A 121 -0.38 -6.85 -17.94
CA GLN A 121 -1.53 -7.48 -17.28
C GLN A 121 -1.25 -8.16 -15.94
N CYS A 122 -0.01 -8.48 -15.60
CA CYS A 122 0.30 -9.10 -14.33
C CYS A 122 0.28 -8.08 -13.17
N HIS A 123 0.07 -8.59 -11.98
CA HIS A 123 0.12 -7.80 -10.75
C HIS A 123 1.50 -7.13 -10.58
N ILE A 124 1.55 -5.89 -10.09
CA ILE A 124 2.81 -5.15 -9.89
C ILE A 124 3.77 -5.91 -8.99
N PHE A 125 3.26 -6.57 -7.96
CA PHE A 125 4.06 -7.40 -7.06
C PHE A 125 4.72 -8.58 -7.78
N GLU A 126 3.99 -9.26 -8.69
CA GLU A 126 4.55 -10.36 -9.50
C GLU A 126 5.73 -9.90 -10.34
N ARG A 127 5.61 -8.72 -10.94
CA ARG A 127 6.72 -8.15 -11.72
C ARG A 127 7.98 -7.93 -10.89
N MET A 128 7.82 -7.53 -9.63
CA MET A 128 8.94 -7.37 -8.72
C MET A 128 9.50 -8.72 -8.25
N LEU A 129 8.64 -9.73 -8.02
CA LEU A 129 9.07 -11.10 -7.71
C LEU A 129 9.91 -11.71 -8.83
N GLU A 130 9.57 -11.45 -10.11
CA GLU A 130 10.34 -11.92 -11.24
C GLU A 130 11.76 -11.34 -11.29
N VAL A 131 11.96 -10.11 -10.82
CA VAL A 131 13.31 -9.56 -10.67
C VAL A 131 14.12 -10.36 -9.64
N LEU A 132 13.50 -10.75 -8.53
CA LEU A 132 14.15 -11.59 -7.51
C LEU A 132 14.47 -12.97 -8.08
N ARG A 133 13.52 -13.59 -8.79
CA ARG A 133 13.73 -14.91 -9.43
C ARG A 133 14.89 -14.88 -10.42
N ALA A 134 14.95 -13.86 -11.26
CA ALA A 134 16.06 -13.68 -12.20
C ALA A 134 17.41 -13.50 -11.50
N ALA A 135 17.40 -12.92 -10.31
CA ALA A 135 18.60 -12.74 -9.49
C ALA A 135 18.98 -13.97 -8.63
N GLY A 136 18.29 -15.09 -8.79
CA GLY A 136 18.57 -16.34 -8.07
C GLY A 136 17.92 -16.43 -6.68
N ILE A 137 16.99 -15.54 -6.36
CA ILE A 137 16.20 -15.60 -5.12
C ILE A 137 14.90 -16.33 -5.41
N ALA A 138 14.66 -17.47 -4.74
CA ALA A 138 13.40 -18.17 -4.85
C ALA A 138 12.27 -17.30 -4.25
N PRO A 139 11.29 -16.85 -5.07
CA PRO A 139 10.29 -15.91 -4.59
C PRO A 139 9.30 -16.60 -3.65
N LEU A 140 9.01 -15.93 -2.56
CA LEU A 140 8.02 -16.34 -1.56
C LEU A 140 6.91 -15.29 -1.46
N TYR A 141 5.68 -15.75 -1.23
CA TYR A 141 4.55 -14.87 -0.92
C TYR A 141 4.54 -14.56 0.58
N ILE A 142 5.42 -13.65 0.99
CA ILE A 142 5.49 -13.15 2.36
C ILE A 142 4.55 -11.94 2.46
N PRO A 143 3.65 -11.86 3.46
CA PRO A 143 2.85 -10.67 3.67
C PRO A 143 3.72 -9.42 3.84
N PRO A 144 3.31 -8.26 3.30
CA PRO A 144 3.96 -6.99 3.57
C PRO A 144 3.91 -6.66 5.06
N GLU A 145 4.94 -6.01 5.57
CA GLU A 145 5.04 -5.61 6.96
C GLU A 145 5.50 -4.16 7.12
N LEU A 146 5.06 -3.54 8.20
CA LEU A 146 5.41 -2.16 8.56
C LEU A 146 5.83 -2.15 10.04
N PRO A 147 7.13 -2.31 10.34
CA PRO A 147 7.64 -2.36 11.70
C PRO A 147 7.40 -1.05 12.45
N LEU A 148 7.15 -1.17 13.75
CA LEU A 148 6.90 -0.07 14.69
C LEU A 148 7.79 -0.19 15.92
N SER A 149 8.11 0.93 16.52
CA SER A 149 8.69 0.95 17.86
C SER A 149 7.64 0.56 18.93
N ALA A 150 8.12 0.29 20.14
CA ALA A 150 7.23 0.03 21.28
C ALA A 150 6.37 1.26 21.59
N GLU A 151 6.96 2.45 21.56
CA GLU A 151 6.29 3.73 21.84
C GLU A 151 5.17 4.02 20.82
N GLU A 152 5.39 3.69 19.54
CA GLU A 152 4.37 3.85 18.50
C GLU A 152 3.19 2.90 18.71
N LYS A 153 3.46 1.65 19.12
CA LYS A 153 2.41 0.68 19.48
C LYS A 153 1.62 1.15 20.69
N ASP A 154 2.31 1.60 21.73
CA ASP A 154 1.68 2.12 22.96
C ASP A 154 0.83 3.36 22.66
N PHE A 155 1.26 4.21 21.75
CA PHE A 155 0.45 5.33 21.29
C PHE A 155 -0.86 4.87 20.65
N VAL A 156 -0.82 3.89 19.74
CA VAL A 156 -2.03 3.33 19.10
C VAL A 156 -2.95 2.70 20.14
N LEU A 157 -2.40 1.91 21.06
CA LEU A 157 -3.16 1.24 22.12
C LEU A 157 -3.82 2.26 23.08
N SER A 158 -3.11 3.32 23.45
CA SER A 158 -3.65 4.39 24.29
C SER A 158 -4.81 5.09 23.60
N TRP A 159 -4.65 5.43 22.33
CA TRP A 159 -5.73 6.04 21.54
C TRP A 159 -6.96 5.14 21.42
N LEU A 160 -6.76 3.83 21.19
CA LEU A 160 -7.85 2.85 21.15
C LEU A 160 -8.59 2.77 22.48
N LYS A 161 -7.86 2.82 23.61
CA LYS A 161 -8.43 2.82 24.95
C LYS A 161 -9.23 4.10 25.24
N GLU A 162 -8.69 5.26 24.92
CA GLU A 162 -9.34 6.57 25.07
C GLU A 162 -10.67 6.65 24.30
N ASN A 163 -10.75 5.99 23.15
CA ASN A 163 -11.93 5.96 22.30
C ASN A 163 -12.83 4.72 22.51
N HIS A 164 -12.58 3.94 23.58
CA HIS A 164 -13.33 2.72 23.93
C HIS A 164 -13.37 1.64 22.82
N LEU A 165 -12.38 1.61 21.94
CA LEU A 165 -12.33 0.71 20.78
C LEU A 165 -11.73 -0.66 21.09
N LEU A 166 -11.10 -0.86 22.25
CA LEU A 166 -10.60 -2.17 22.68
C LEU A 166 -11.74 -3.12 23.10
N SER A 167 -12.88 -2.57 23.54
CA SER A 167 -14.04 -3.35 23.98
C SER A 167 -15.19 -3.37 22.98
N ASN A 168 -15.16 -2.49 21.98
CA ASN A 168 -16.21 -2.33 20.99
C ASN A 168 -15.66 -2.62 19.58
N PRO A 169 -16.36 -3.42 18.76
CA PRO A 169 -15.92 -3.68 17.40
C PRO A 169 -15.97 -2.39 16.57
N PHE A 170 -14.93 -2.15 15.78
CA PHE A 170 -14.88 -0.99 14.90
C PHE A 170 -14.41 -1.34 13.49
N VAL A 171 -14.75 -0.47 12.56
CA VAL A 171 -14.39 -0.54 11.14
C VAL A 171 -13.61 0.70 10.75
N ILE A 172 -12.51 0.51 10.04
CA ILE A 172 -11.74 1.62 9.49
C ILE A 172 -12.28 1.97 8.10
N MET A 173 -12.58 3.24 7.87
CA MET A 173 -13.06 3.75 6.60
C MET A 173 -12.15 4.85 6.06
N HIS A 174 -11.68 4.67 4.82
CA HIS A 174 -10.87 5.64 4.11
C HIS A 174 -11.61 6.10 2.84
N PRO A 175 -12.34 7.23 2.88
CA PRO A 175 -13.15 7.71 1.76
C PRO A 175 -12.34 8.45 0.69
N GLY A 176 -11.05 8.67 0.95
CA GLY A 176 -10.16 9.42 0.09
C GLY A 176 -9.62 8.65 -1.11
N ALA A 177 -9.06 9.39 -2.03
CA ALA A 177 -8.21 8.91 -3.12
C ALA A 177 -7.25 10.03 -3.53
N SER A 178 -6.29 9.70 -4.42
CA SER A 178 -5.40 10.73 -4.97
C SER A 178 -6.20 11.94 -5.48
N PRO A 179 -5.81 13.18 -5.16
CA PRO A 179 -6.47 14.38 -5.69
C PRO A 179 -6.49 14.46 -7.22
N ARG A 180 -5.57 13.76 -7.88
CA ARG A 180 -5.49 13.67 -9.36
C ARG A 180 -6.50 12.70 -9.96
N HIS A 181 -7.13 11.88 -9.12
CA HIS A 181 -8.02 10.78 -9.51
C HIS A 181 -9.27 10.78 -8.63
N PRO A 182 -10.09 11.86 -8.67
CA PRO A 182 -11.33 11.96 -7.90
C PRO A 182 -12.36 10.88 -8.31
N GLU A 183 -12.29 10.39 -9.55
CA GLU A 183 -13.10 9.31 -10.11
C GLU A 183 -12.90 7.96 -9.40
N LYS A 184 -11.87 7.84 -8.58
CA LYS A 184 -11.64 6.64 -7.74
C LYS A 184 -12.37 6.67 -6.41
N ARG A 185 -13.13 7.71 -6.10
CA ARG A 185 -13.88 7.82 -4.85
C ARG A 185 -15.26 7.23 -5.02
N TRP A 186 -15.55 6.20 -4.25
CA TRP A 186 -16.91 5.66 -4.16
C TRP A 186 -17.82 6.66 -3.42
N PRO A 187 -19.02 6.98 -3.92
CA PRO A 187 -19.81 8.07 -3.37
C PRO A 187 -20.56 7.75 -2.06
N TYR A 188 -20.85 6.48 -1.76
CA TYR A 188 -21.74 6.09 -0.68
C TYR A 188 -21.04 5.68 0.61
N PHE A 189 -19.88 6.28 0.94
CA PHE A 189 -19.16 5.99 2.17
C PHE A 189 -19.94 6.35 3.43
N LEU A 190 -20.66 7.47 3.42
CA LEU A 190 -21.43 7.91 4.56
C LEU A 190 -22.61 6.99 4.84
N GLU A 191 -23.36 6.62 3.81
CA GLU A 191 -24.51 5.73 3.90
C GLU A 191 -24.07 4.34 4.40
N LEU A 192 -22.95 3.84 3.90
CA LEU A 192 -22.37 2.59 4.41
C LEU A 192 -21.98 2.71 5.89
N ALA A 193 -21.40 3.83 6.29
CA ALA A 193 -21.01 4.06 7.68
C ALA A 193 -22.23 4.08 8.63
N LEU A 194 -23.33 4.68 8.21
CA LEU A 194 -24.60 4.67 8.97
C LEU A 194 -25.15 3.24 9.11
N ALA A 195 -25.17 2.46 8.04
CA ALA A 195 -25.63 1.07 8.08
C ALA A 195 -24.73 0.18 8.96
N LEU A 196 -23.41 0.41 8.95
CA LEU A 196 -22.45 -0.29 9.81
C LEU A 196 -22.64 0.09 11.28
N LYS A 197 -22.88 1.37 11.59
CA LYS A 197 -23.23 1.82 12.94
C LYS A 197 -24.49 1.14 13.46
N ASP A 198 -25.53 1.05 12.63
CA ASP A 198 -26.78 0.36 12.99
C ASP A 198 -26.57 -1.14 13.24
N SER A 199 -25.54 -1.72 12.64
CA SER A 199 -25.10 -3.10 12.86
C SER A 199 -24.18 -3.26 14.09
N GLY A 200 -23.92 -2.20 14.85
CA GLY A 200 -23.17 -2.22 16.10
C GLY A 200 -21.69 -1.92 15.98
N TYR A 201 -21.21 -1.44 14.84
CA TYR A 201 -19.81 -1.04 14.67
C TYR A 201 -19.58 0.44 15.01
N THR A 202 -18.45 0.72 15.63
CA THR A 202 -17.91 2.09 15.66
C THR A 202 -17.16 2.35 14.36
N ILE A 203 -17.35 3.52 13.77
CA ILE A 203 -16.65 3.91 12.52
C ILE A 203 -15.43 4.76 12.89
N VAL A 204 -14.29 4.43 12.32
CA VAL A 204 -13.04 5.21 12.44
C VAL A 204 -12.65 5.70 11.07
N TRP A 205 -12.76 7.02 10.87
CA TRP A 205 -12.37 7.66 9.60
C TRP A 205 -10.89 7.99 9.60
N VAL A 206 -10.18 7.51 8.58
CA VAL A 206 -8.74 7.75 8.40
C VAL A 206 -8.46 8.44 7.07
N GLY A 207 -7.41 9.25 7.04
CA GLY A 207 -6.97 9.94 5.83
C GLY A 207 -5.91 11.00 6.12
N ALA A 208 -5.39 11.61 5.05
CA ALA A 208 -4.38 12.64 5.09
C ALA A 208 -4.99 14.06 5.10
N ASN A 209 -4.15 15.10 5.21
CA ASN A 209 -4.57 16.50 5.28
C ASN A 209 -5.49 16.93 4.14
N ASN A 210 -5.25 16.46 2.93
CA ASN A 210 -6.05 16.78 1.75
C ASN A 210 -7.44 16.13 1.74
N GLU A 211 -7.73 15.26 2.70
CA GLU A 211 -9.00 14.55 2.87
C GLU A 211 -9.77 15.01 4.12
N ARG A 212 -9.17 15.91 4.91
CA ARG A 212 -9.71 16.36 6.20
C ARG A 212 -11.12 16.90 6.10
N ASP A 213 -11.45 17.67 5.06
CA ASP A 213 -12.78 18.29 4.94
C ASP A 213 -13.90 17.27 4.71
N ILE A 214 -13.64 16.21 3.93
CA ILE A 214 -14.62 15.15 3.72
C ILE A 214 -14.75 14.29 4.98
N ILE A 215 -13.65 13.99 5.64
CA ILE A 215 -13.64 13.19 6.87
C ILE A 215 -14.39 13.92 7.98
N ARG A 216 -14.13 15.21 8.18
CA ARG A 216 -14.84 16.02 9.17
C ARG A 216 -16.34 16.00 8.94
N ARG A 217 -16.81 16.24 7.70
CA ARG A 217 -18.24 16.21 7.36
C ARG A 217 -18.89 14.86 7.65
N PHE A 218 -18.16 13.76 7.48
CA PHE A 218 -18.66 12.44 7.77
C PHE A 218 -18.64 12.14 9.27
N SER A 219 -17.58 12.49 9.98
CA SER A 219 -17.45 12.27 11.42
C SER A 219 -18.42 13.13 12.26
N GLU A 220 -18.82 14.29 11.77
CA GLU A 220 -19.90 15.10 12.38
C GLU A 220 -21.26 14.37 12.37
N GLN A 221 -21.47 13.40 11.49
CA GLN A 221 -22.69 12.60 11.40
C GLN A 221 -22.52 11.22 12.05
N VAL A 222 -21.38 10.57 11.86
CA VAL A 222 -21.12 9.23 12.37
C VAL A 222 -19.62 8.94 12.49
N GLY A 223 -19.21 8.38 13.62
CA GLY A 223 -17.87 7.85 13.82
C GLY A 223 -16.87 8.83 14.42
N ILE A 224 -15.62 8.45 14.41
CA ILE A 224 -14.50 9.16 15.03
C ILE A 224 -13.56 9.64 13.91
N ASP A 225 -13.20 10.92 13.94
CA ASP A 225 -12.18 11.49 13.06
C ASP A 225 -10.78 11.14 13.57
N ALA A 226 -10.10 10.26 12.85
CA ALA A 226 -8.70 9.89 13.07
C ALA A 226 -7.79 10.40 11.93
N SER A 227 -8.22 11.40 11.16
CA SER A 227 -7.42 11.98 10.09
C SER A 227 -6.11 12.58 10.63
N ASN A 228 -5.00 12.31 9.96
CA ASN A 228 -3.64 12.74 10.33
C ASN A 228 -3.17 12.31 11.74
N ARG A 229 -3.88 11.39 12.39
CA ARG A 229 -3.54 10.95 13.75
C ARG A 229 -2.40 9.95 13.77
N PHE A 230 -2.27 9.15 12.74
CA PHE A 230 -1.36 8.01 12.67
C PHE A 230 -0.35 8.16 11.54
N SER A 231 0.89 7.73 11.80
CA SER A 231 1.86 7.47 10.72
C SER A 231 1.38 6.32 9.84
N ILE A 232 2.03 6.12 8.69
CA ILE A 232 1.70 5.01 7.79
C ILE A 232 1.82 3.66 8.52
N ASN A 233 2.87 3.49 9.32
CA ASN A 233 3.10 2.25 10.06
C ASN A 233 2.08 2.08 11.20
N MET A 234 1.77 3.15 11.94
CA MET A 234 0.74 3.14 12.98
C MET A 234 -0.67 2.84 12.42
N LEU A 235 -0.97 3.26 11.17
CA LEU A 235 -2.24 2.92 10.53
C LEU A 235 -2.39 1.40 10.32
N ALA A 236 -1.31 0.70 9.98
CA ALA A 236 -1.33 -0.75 9.90
C ALA A 236 -1.55 -1.40 11.27
N GLU A 237 -0.96 -0.84 12.33
CA GLU A 237 -1.19 -1.31 13.71
C GLU A 237 -2.63 -1.06 14.16
N LEU A 238 -3.18 0.12 13.91
CA LEU A 238 -4.61 0.40 14.16
C LEU A 238 -5.49 -0.64 13.47
N GLY A 239 -5.14 -1.01 12.24
CA GLY A 239 -5.83 -2.05 11.47
C GLY A 239 -5.91 -3.38 12.21
N ARG A 240 -4.85 -3.82 12.92
CA ARG A 240 -4.83 -5.11 13.65
C ARG A 240 -5.93 -5.25 14.70
N HIS A 241 -6.47 -4.15 15.16
CA HIS A 241 -7.54 -4.10 16.16
C HIS A 241 -8.93 -3.90 15.55
N ALA A 242 -9.02 -3.58 14.25
CA ALA A 242 -10.28 -3.39 13.56
C ALA A 242 -10.89 -4.73 13.09
N ARG A 243 -12.20 -4.76 12.90
CA ARG A 243 -12.88 -5.95 12.35
C ARG A 243 -12.59 -6.13 10.86
N PHE A 244 -12.61 -5.05 10.12
CA PHE A 244 -12.26 -4.95 8.70
C PHE A 244 -12.05 -3.49 8.30
N ALA A 245 -11.59 -3.25 7.09
CA ALA A 245 -11.48 -1.90 6.54
C ALA A 245 -12.20 -1.76 5.21
N VAL A 246 -12.65 -0.54 4.90
CA VAL A 246 -13.24 -0.17 3.61
C VAL A 246 -12.49 1.01 3.03
N THR A 247 -12.02 0.87 1.80
CA THR A 247 -11.16 1.87 1.14
C THR A 247 -11.49 2.02 -0.34
N ASN A 248 -11.01 3.07 -0.97
CA ASN A 248 -10.86 3.15 -2.42
C ASN A 248 -9.53 2.50 -2.87
N ASP A 249 -9.32 2.34 -4.18
CA ASP A 249 -8.02 2.01 -4.79
C ASP A 249 -7.01 3.13 -4.52
N SER A 250 -6.31 3.02 -3.39
CA SER A 250 -5.41 4.03 -2.85
C SER A 250 -4.31 3.43 -1.97
N GLY A 251 -3.32 4.25 -1.60
CA GLY A 251 -2.22 3.83 -0.72
C GLY A 251 -2.66 3.17 0.59
N PRO A 252 -3.60 3.75 1.36
CA PRO A 252 -4.12 3.15 2.60
C PRO A 252 -4.68 1.74 2.46
N MET A 253 -5.21 1.34 1.31
CA MET A 253 -5.61 -0.04 1.03
C MET A 253 -4.46 -1.02 1.29
N HIS A 254 -3.28 -0.73 0.75
CA HIS A 254 -2.10 -1.57 0.92
C HIS A 254 -1.56 -1.51 2.35
N VAL A 255 -1.60 -0.34 2.99
CA VAL A 255 -1.17 -0.18 4.39
C VAL A 255 -2.04 -1.02 5.33
N LEU A 256 -3.36 -0.92 5.19
CA LEU A 256 -4.31 -1.68 6.00
C LEU A 256 -4.24 -3.19 5.73
N SER A 257 -3.84 -3.62 4.53
CA SER A 257 -3.64 -5.05 4.26
C SER A 257 -2.50 -5.67 5.09
N CYS A 258 -1.53 -4.87 5.55
CA CYS A 258 -0.46 -5.33 6.44
C CYS A 258 -0.95 -5.74 7.84
N SER A 259 -2.16 -5.37 8.21
CA SER A 259 -2.76 -5.71 9.50
C SER A 259 -3.32 -7.14 9.57
N GLY A 260 -3.49 -7.79 8.41
CA GLY A 260 -4.08 -9.14 8.31
C GLY A 260 -5.61 -9.19 8.36
N ILE A 261 -6.29 -8.04 8.47
CA ILE A 261 -7.76 -7.97 8.41
C ILE A 261 -8.27 -7.96 6.98
N PRO A 262 -9.55 -8.28 6.73
CA PRO A 262 -10.18 -8.05 5.43
C PRO A 262 -10.20 -6.56 5.07
N VAL A 263 -9.75 -6.22 3.85
CA VAL A 263 -9.75 -4.85 3.32
C VAL A 263 -10.59 -4.80 2.06
N TYR A 264 -11.81 -4.30 2.18
CA TYR A 264 -12.72 -4.12 1.04
C TYR A 264 -12.32 -2.86 0.27
N ALA A 265 -11.97 -3.02 -0.98
CA ALA A 265 -11.45 -1.93 -1.80
C ALA A 265 -12.26 -1.75 -3.09
N PHE A 266 -12.67 -0.50 -3.35
CA PHE A 266 -13.43 -0.14 -4.54
C PHE A 266 -12.51 0.15 -5.72
N PHE A 267 -12.77 -0.53 -6.85
CA PHE A 267 -12.07 -0.34 -8.11
C PHE A 267 -13.07 0.03 -9.21
N GLY A 268 -12.91 1.22 -9.77
CA GLY A 268 -13.65 1.71 -10.91
C GLY A 268 -12.76 1.70 -12.18
N PRO A 269 -12.14 2.84 -12.54
CA PRO A 269 -11.43 2.99 -13.80
C PRO A 269 -10.07 2.26 -13.87
N THR A 270 -9.59 1.72 -12.76
CA THR A 270 -8.29 1.07 -12.67
C THR A 270 -8.40 -0.45 -12.73
N ASN A 271 -7.41 -1.09 -13.35
CA ASN A 271 -7.34 -2.54 -13.39
C ASN A 271 -6.97 -3.11 -12.01
N TRP A 272 -7.96 -3.64 -11.30
CA TRP A 272 -7.79 -4.22 -9.98
C TRP A 272 -6.83 -5.42 -9.96
N ARG A 273 -6.78 -6.22 -11.04
CA ARG A 273 -5.87 -7.37 -11.14
C ARG A 273 -4.41 -6.99 -11.05
N ARG A 274 -4.08 -5.73 -11.40
CA ARG A 274 -2.72 -5.20 -11.30
C ARG A 274 -2.39 -4.57 -9.95
N ASN A 275 -3.39 -4.01 -9.27
CA ASN A 275 -3.16 -3.04 -8.20
C ASN A 275 -3.82 -3.40 -6.87
N HIS A 276 -4.53 -4.51 -6.74
CA HIS A 276 -5.16 -4.87 -5.46
C HIS A 276 -4.08 -5.13 -4.38
N ALA A 277 -4.46 -5.02 -3.11
CA ALA A 277 -3.56 -5.35 -2.01
C ALA A 277 -3.27 -6.86 -1.97
N ILE A 278 -2.02 -7.23 -1.66
CA ILE A 278 -1.59 -8.62 -1.60
C ILE A 278 -2.48 -9.41 -0.62
N GLY A 279 -2.96 -10.57 -1.05
CA GLY A 279 -3.83 -11.43 -0.25
C GLY A 279 -5.29 -10.95 -0.13
N GLN A 280 -5.68 -9.85 -0.81
CA GLN A 280 -7.01 -9.24 -0.68
C GLN A 280 -7.86 -9.33 -1.96
N ALA A 281 -7.47 -10.14 -2.95
CA ALA A 281 -8.17 -10.24 -4.23
C ALA A 281 -9.67 -10.54 -4.08
N GLU A 282 -10.04 -11.36 -3.11
CA GLU A 282 -11.43 -11.72 -2.82
C GLU A 282 -12.26 -10.59 -2.17
N ASN A 283 -11.61 -9.55 -1.67
CA ASN A 283 -12.26 -8.41 -1.02
C ASN A 283 -12.36 -7.19 -1.97
N VAL A 284 -11.98 -7.37 -3.22
CA VAL A 284 -12.12 -6.33 -4.25
C VAL A 284 -13.58 -6.19 -4.64
N ILE A 285 -14.06 -4.95 -4.68
CA ILE A 285 -15.38 -4.57 -5.18
C ILE A 285 -15.19 -3.79 -6.47
N VAL A 286 -15.65 -4.34 -7.57
CA VAL A 286 -15.44 -3.78 -8.91
C VAL A 286 -16.77 -3.25 -9.45
N SER A 287 -16.70 -2.08 -10.09
CA SER A 287 -17.79 -1.64 -10.94
C SER A 287 -17.94 -2.59 -12.15
N ALA A 288 -19.15 -3.02 -12.41
CA ALA A 288 -19.44 -3.81 -13.60
C ALA A 288 -19.14 -2.96 -14.86
N GLU A 289 -18.31 -3.51 -15.76
CA GLU A 289 -18.13 -2.92 -17.08
C GLU A 289 -19.39 -3.16 -17.92
N ASP A 290 -20.06 -2.08 -18.29
CA ASP A 290 -21.06 -2.10 -19.36
C ASP A 290 -20.37 -1.81 -20.69
N LYS A 291 -20.72 -2.52 -21.75
CA LYS A 291 -20.21 -2.28 -23.13
C LYS A 291 -20.39 -0.82 -23.60
N PHE A 292 -21.30 -0.08 -22.98
CA PHE A 292 -21.69 1.28 -23.37
C PHE A 292 -21.31 2.36 -22.35
N ARG A 293 -20.77 1.99 -21.16
CA ARG A 293 -20.40 2.94 -20.10
C ARG A 293 -19.02 2.58 -19.52
N PRO A 294 -18.13 3.58 -19.38
CA PRO A 294 -16.87 3.36 -18.68
C PRO A 294 -17.15 2.91 -17.25
N ALA A 295 -16.28 2.08 -16.71
CA ALA A 295 -16.37 1.63 -15.32
C ALA A 295 -16.36 2.84 -14.37
N SER A 296 -17.50 3.13 -13.73
CA SER A 296 -17.64 4.19 -12.74
C SER A 296 -18.00 3.60 -11.38
N LEU A 297 -17.46 4.14 -10.31
CA LEU A 297 -17.83 3.75 -8.96
C LEU A 297 -19.26 4.16 -8.58
N ASP A 298 -19.88 5.08 -9.31
CA ASP A 298 -21.32 5.39 -9.16
C ASP A 298 -22.21 4.17 -9.49
N ASN A 299 -21.71 3.23 -10.28
CA ASN A 299 -22.43 2.01 -10.64
C ASN A 299 -22.35 0.92 -9.55
N VAL A 300 -21.54 1.10 -8.51
CA VAL A 300 -21.47 0.21 -7.35
C VAL A 300 -22.47 0.69 -6.32
N SER A 301 -23.63 0.06 -6.25
CA SER A 301 -24.67 0.47 -5.30
C SER A 301 -24.31 0.10 -3.84
N LEU A 302 -24.86 0.86 -2.90
CA LEU A 302 -24.77 0.54 -1.46
C LEU A 302 -25.28 -0.86 -1.17
N GLU A 303 -26.40 -1.27 -1.81
CA GLU A 303 -27.02 -2.59 -1.63
C GLU A 303 -26.06 -3.73 -2.00
N GLN A 304 -25.33 -3.59 -3.12
CA GLN A 304 -24.33 -4.58 -3.52
C GLN A 304 -23.23 -4.74 -2.47
N VAL A 305 -22.78 -3.62 -1.88
CA VAL A 305 -21.74 -3.63 -0.83
C VAL A 305 -22.27 -4.28 0.45
N LEU A 306 -23.47 -3.91 0.90
CA LEU A 306 -24.10 -4.49 2.08
C LEU A 306 -24.30 -5.99 1.92
N ARG A 307 -24.81 -6.45 0.77
CA ARG A 307 -24.96 -7.87 0.45
C ARG A 307 -23.60 -8.60 0.53
N ARG A 308 -22.54 -8.01 -0.04
CA ARG A 308 -21.19 -8.58 0.01
C ARG A 308 -20.69 -8.75 1.44
N LEU A 309 -20.92 -7.77 2.30
CA LEU A 309 -20.54 -7.83 3.72
C LEU A 309 -21.38 -8.86 4.51
N GLN A 310 -22.66 -9.02 4.16
CA GLN A 310 -23.55 -10.06 4.73
C GLN A 310 -23.07 -11.46 4.39
N GLU A 311 -22.75 -11.72 3.12
CA GLU A 311 -22.20 -13.00 2.65
C GLU A 311 -20.92 -13.41 3.39
N ARG A 312 -20.21 -12.43 3.95
CA ARG A 312 -19.01 -12.62 4.75
C ARG A 312 -19.26 -12.63 6.27
N ASN A 313 -20.52 -12.64 6.70
CA ASN A 313 -20.93 -12.58 8.12
C ASN A 313 -20.37 -11.35 8.87
N LEU A 314 -20.19 -10.24 8.17
CA LEU A 314 -19.73 -8.96 8.75
C LEU A 314 -20.90 -8.00 9.07
N LEU A 315 -22.09 -8.30 8.58
CA LEU A 315 -23.32 -7.57 8.90
C LEU A 315 -24.36 -8.55 9.45
N CYS A 316 -24.86 -8.26 10.65
CA CYS A 316 -26.07 -8.89 11.18
C CYS A 316 -27.25 -7.94 10.92
N LEU A 317 -28.06 -8.21 9.92
CA LEU A 317 -29.36 -7.51 9.81
C LEU A 317 -30.23 -7.92 10.98
N ARG A 318 -30.77 -6.93 11.71
CA ARG A 318 -31.87 -7.20 12.64
C ARG A 318 -33.07 -7.67 11.82
N PRO A 319 -33.80 -8.72 12.28
CA PRO A 319 -35.02 -9.16 11.60
C PRO A 319 -35.99 -7.98 11.52
N GLY A 320 -36.38 -7.58 10.30
CA GLY A 320 -37.37 -6.51 10.08
C GLY A 320 -36.88 -5.25 9.34
N GLN A 321 -35.57 -5.11 9.09
CA GLN A 321 -35.06 -4.07 8.19
C GLN A 321 -34.93 -4.64 6.78
N GLY A 322 -36.04 -4.63 6.03
CA GLY A 322 -36.00 -4.84 4.60
C GLY A 322 -35.16 -3.78 3.92
N LEU A 323 -34.40 -4.18 2.92
CA LEU A 323 -33.70 -3.28 2.00
C LEU A 323 -34.74 -2.31 1.42
N ILE A 324 -34.65 -1.02 1.76
CA ILE A 324 -35.43 0.07 1.17
C ILE A 324 -34.80 0.46 -0.16
#